data_09044b5ec07d2ea612eba5a6f74d41b4
#
_entry.id   09044b5ec07d2ea612eba5a6f74d41b4
#
_cell.length_a   1.000
_cell.length_b   1.000
_cell.length_c   1.000
_cell.angle_alpha   90.00
_cell.angle_beta   90.00
_cell.angle_gamma   90.00
#
_symmetry.space_group_name_H-M   'P 1'
#
loop_
_entity.id
_entity.type
_entity.pdbx_description
1 polymer ?
#
loop_
_entity_poly.entity_id
_entity_poly.type
_entity_poly.pdbx_seq_one_letter_code
_entity_poly.pdbx_strand_id
1 'polypeptide(L)'
;DKKLMDYLYQYCYYRYMENGADYTPASFILLMHELLEKAGIPHRTGITTKDTREPLDQLINYSNTTWFIYLESNGKCYTPPACYAVPGEVPASLKAKEAILEDNTCLTLPSTTPQDNRDMATINASISGTTLHISRREEMSGALKEHFQPYLIMDEDLYNSVRRQLGITAT
;
A
#
# COMPACT_ATOMS: atom_id res chain seq x y z
N ASP A 1 1.95 -17.03 -8.96
CA ASP A 1 1.22 -16.35 -10.04
C ASP A 1 0.73 -14.99 -9.55
N LYS A 2 1.27 -13.90 -10.12
CA LYS A 2 0.98 -12.53 -9.69
C LYS A 2 -0.52 -12.21 -9.72
N LYS A 3 -1.24 -12.66 -10.78
CA LYS A 3 -2.68 -12.38 -10.92
C LYS A 3 -3.50 -13.03 -9.83
N LEU A 4 -3.15 -14.26 -9.41
CA LEU A 4 -3.83 -14.93 -8.33
C LEU A 4 -3.62 -14.19 -7.00
N MET A 5 -2.38 -13.76 -6.72
CA MET A 5 -2.07 -12.99 -5.52
C MET A 5 -2.78 -11.64 -5.52
N ASP A 6 -2.81 -10.94 -6.64
CA ASP A 6 -3.53 -9.67 -6.77
C ASP A 6 -5.04 -9.88 -6.53
N TYR A 7 -5.62 -10.97 -7.06
CA TYR A 7 -7.01 -11.32 -6.84
C TYR A 7 -7.32 -11.68 -5.37
N LEU A 8 -6.49 -12.51 -4.74
CA LEU A 8 -6.65 -12.89 -3.34
C LEU A 8 -6.55 -11.67 -2.42
N TYR A 9 -5.59 -10.80 -2.67
CA TYR A 9 -5.44 -9.56 -1.93
C TYR A 9 -6.65 -8.64 -2.07
N GLN A 10 -7.16 -8.45 -3.31
CA GLN A 10 -8.36 -7.66 -3.57
C GLN A 10 -9.60 -8.25 -2.89
N TYR A 11 -9.75 -9.56 -2.90
CA TYR A 11 -10.83 -10.23 -2.17
C TYR A 11 -10.74 -9.98 -0.67
N CYS A 12 -9.56 -10.14 -0.06
CA CYS A 12 -9.35 -9.86 1.36
C CYS A 12 -9.63 -8.39 1.69
N TYR A 13 -9.19 -7.47 0.81
CA TYR A 13 -9.45 -6.04 0.95
C TYR A 13 -10.94 -5.73 0.91
N TYR A 14 -11.67 -6.29 -0.06
CA TYR A 14 -13.10 -6.12 -0.17
C TYR A 14 -13.83 -6.62 1.08
N ARG A 15 -13.47 -7.80 1.56
CA ARG A 15 -14.01 -8.35 2.81
C ARG A 15 -13.69 -7.48 4.02
N TYR A 16 -12.51 -6.90 4.05
CA TYR A 16 -12.10 -5.93 5.07
C TYR A 16 -12.98 -4.69 5.06
N MET A 17 -13.27 -4.14 3.88
CA MET A 17 -14.10 -2.94 3.75
C MET A 17 -15.58 -3.20 4.07
N GLU A 18 -16.11 -4.36 3.69
CA GLU A 18 -17.51 -4.72 3.97
C GLU A 18 -17.82 -4.90 5.46
N ASN A 19 -16.89 -5.46 6.23
CA ASN A 19 -17.11 -5.77 7.64
C ASN A 19 -16.81 -4.58 8.58
N GLY A 20 -16.35 -3.47 8.05
CA GLY A 20 -16.15 -2.22 8.81
C GLY A 20 -15.25 -2.37 10.03
N ALA A 21 -15.68 -1.82 11.18
CA ALA A 21 -14.88 -1.73 12.41
C ALA A 21 -14.52 -3.09 13.04
N ASP A 22 -15.22 -4.16 12.70
CA ASP A 22 -14.96 -5.49 13.26
C ASP A 22 -13.82 -6.23 12.56
N TYR A 23 -13.27 -5.65 11.48
CA TYR A 23 -12.23 -6.27 10.70
C TYR A 23 -10.87 -5.60 10.95
N THR A 24 -10.05 -6.29 11.73
CA THR A 24 -8.72 -5.79 12.12
C THR A 24 -7.67 -6.12 11.06
N PRO A 25 -6.49 -5.45 11.06
CA PRO A 25 -5.34 -5.86 10.27
C PRO A 25 -4.95 -7.33 10.46
N ALA A 26 -5.08 -7.85 11.67
CA ALA A 26 -4.84 -9.26 11.96
C ALA A 26 -5.86 -10.17 11.25
N SER A 27 -7.14 -9.81 11.24
CA SER A 27 -8.18 -10.56 10.53
C SER A 27 -7.93 -10.63 9.03
N PHE A 28 -7.41 -9.55 8.44
CA PHE A 28 -6.98 -9.53 7.03
C PHE A 28 -5.89 -10.57 6.76
N ILE A 29 -4.86 -10.59 7.58
CA ILE A 29 -3.74 -11.54 7.44
C ILE A 29 -4.20 -12.97 7.66
N LEU A 30 -5.04 -13.23 8.65
CA LEU A 30 -5.60 -14.57 8.91
C LEU A 30 -6.41 -15.07 7.71
N LEU A 31 -7.31 -14.26 7.16
CA LEU A 31 -8.07 -14.62 5.97
C LEU A 31 -7.16 -14.91 4.77
N MET A 32 -6.16 -14.06 4.54
CA MET A 32 -5.22 -14.25 3.45
C MET A 32 -4.39 -15.53 3.64
N HIS A 33 -3.92 -15.81 4.85
CA HIS A 33 -3.23 -17.04 5.22
C HIS A 33 -4.10 -18.28 4.90
N GLU A 34 -5.35 -18.32 5.38
CA GLU A 34 -6.28 -19.43 5.11
C GLU A 34 -6.51 -19.67 3.60
N LEU A 35 -6.62 -18.59 2.83
CA LEU A 35 -6.83 -18.71 1.38
C LEU A 35 -5.58 -19.24 0.67
N LEU A 36 -4.40 -18.83 1.09
CA LEU A 36 -3.13 -19.32 0.54
C LEU A 36 -2.90 -20.79 0.90
N GLU A 37 -3.20 -21.21 2.14
CA GLU A 37 -3.17 -22.61 2.55
C GLU A 37 -4.09 -23.47 1.67
N LYS A 38 -5.36 -23.03 1.50
CA LYS A 38 -6.32 -23.75 0.62
C LYS A 38 -5.89 -23.80 -0.83
N ALA A 39 -5.16 -22.79 -1.30
CA ALA A 39 -4.61 -22.74 -2.66
C ALA A 39 -3.30 -23.54 -2.82
N GLY A 40 -2.73 -24.06 -1.72
CA GLY A 40 -1.44 -24.74 -1.72
C GLY A 40 -0.28 -23.83 -2.11
N ILE A 41 -0.36 -22.55 -1.79
CA ILE A 41 0.68 -21.56 -2.11
C ILE A 41 1.62 -21.44 -0.90
N PRO A 42 2.92 -21.83 -1.04
CA PRO A 42 3.89 -21.70 0.02
C PRO A 42 4.08 -20.24 0.44
N HIS A 43 3.90 -19.96 1.70
CA HIS A 43 4.05 -18.64 2.28
C HIS A 43 4.39 -18.77 3.77
N ARG A 44 4.83 -17.68 4.37
CA ARG A 44 5.06 -17.56 5.82
C ARG A 44 4.42 -16.29 6.36
N THR A 45 3.96 -16.34 7.58
CA THR A 45 3.53 -15.15 8.32
C THR A 45 4.73 -14.50 9.00
N GLY A 46 4.65 -13.20 9.18
CA GLY A 46 5.69 -12.45 9.87
C GLY A 46 5.12 -11.24 10.59
N ILE A 47 5.93 -10.68 11.48
CA ILE A 47 5.64 -9.46 12.22
C ILE A 47 6.75 -8.43 12.04
N THR A 48 6.37 -7.17 12.07
CA THR A 48 7.29 -6.02 12.14
C THR A 48 6.67 -4.91 13.02
N THR A 49 7.44 -3.89 13.33
CA THR A 49 6.96 -2.77 14.16
C THR A 49 6.22 -1.73 13.30
N LYS A 50 5.16 -1.13 13.85
CA LYS A 50 4.45 0.01 13.24
C LYS A 50 5.21 1.32 13.44
N ASP A 51 5.80 1.50 14.62
CA ASP A 51 6.53 2.72 14.96
C ASP A 51 7.98 2.62 14.48
N THR A 52 8.50 3.72 13.95
CA THR A 52 9.90 3.84 13.52
C THR A 52 10.88 3.96 14.69
N ARG A 53 10.40 4.24 15.88
CA ARG A 53 11.21 4.48 17.09
C ARG A 53 11.48 3.25 17.92
N GLU A 54 10.71 2.18 17.73
CA GLU A 54 10.89 0.94 18.49
C GLU A 54 11.50 -0.13 17.58
N PRO A 55 12.76 -0.53 17.79
CA PRO A 55 13.32 -1.70 17.12
C PRO A 55 12.62 -2.97 17.61
N LEU A 56 12.62 -3.99 16.77
CA LEU A 56 11.85 -5.20 17.01
C LEU A 56 12.32 -5.98 18.26
N ASP A 57 13.61 -5.94 18.56
CA ASP A 57 14.25 -6.55 19.74
C ASP A 57 13.94 -5.83 21.06
N GLN A 58 13.41 -4.62 21.01
CA GLN A 58 13.02 -3.81 22.17
C GLN A 58 11.52 -3.65 22.32
N LEU A 59 10.76 -4.44 21.58
CA LEU A 59 9.30 -4.32 21.54
C LEU A 59 8.68 -4.71 22.89
N ILE A 60 8.09 -3.73 23.56
CA ILE A 60 7.41 -3.91 24.85
C ILE A 60 5.90 -4.17 24.67
N ASN A 61 5.32 -3.67 23.58
CA ASN A 61 3.88 -3.73 23.38
C ASN A 61 3.54 -4.31 22.00
N TYR A 62 2.88 -5.44 21.96
CA TYR A 62 2.41 -6.10 20.74
C TYR A 62 1.44 -5.24 19.92
N SER A 63 0.77 -4.22 20.51
CA SER A 63 -0.07 -3.31 19.74
C SER A 63 0.71 -2.46 18.73
N ASN A 64 2.03 -2.34 18.92
CA ASN A 64 2.94 -1.65 18.02
C ASN A 64 3.46 -2.55 16.88
N THR A 65 2.96 -3.78 16.77
CA THR A 65 3.29 -4.67 15.66
C THR A 65 2.25 -4.60 14.55
N THR A 66 2.69 -4.93 13.35
CA THR A 66 1.81 -5.29 12.25
C THR A 66 2.24 -6.63 11.68
N TRP A 67 1.26 -7.39 11.21
CA TRP A 67 1.45 -8.68 10.57
C TRP A 67 1.59 -8.53 9.08
N PHE A 68 2.26 -9.46 8.43
CA PHE A 68 2.34 -9.54 6.97
C PHE A 68 2.47 -11.00 6.52
N ILE A 69 2.19 -11.23 5.23
CA ILE A 69 2.47 -12.49 4.55
C ILE A 69 3.75 -12.32 3.73
N TYR A 70 4.69 -13.22 3.89
CA TYR A 70 5.88 -13.35 3.05
C TYR A 70 5.69 -14.47 2.04
N LEU A 71 5.83 -14.16 0.76
CA LEU A 71 5.73 -15.14 -0.31
C LEU A 71 7.13 -15.57 -0.76
N GLU A 72 7.48 -16.83 -0.52
CA GLU A 72 8.80 -17.37 -0.86
C GLU A 72 9.09 -17.36 -2.35
N SER A 73 8.07 -17.61 -3.17
CA SER A 73 8.20 -17.71 -4.62
C SER A 73 8.69 -16.44 -5.32
N ASN A 74 8.52 -15.29 -4.72
CA ASN A 74 8.88 -13.99 -5.30
C ASN A 74 9.54 -13.01 -4.33
N GLY A 75 9.72 -13.39 -3.06
CA GLY A 75 10.32 -12.56 -2.01
C GLY A 75 9.49 -11.34 -1.61
N LYS A 76 8.20 -11.30 -1.94
CA LYS A 76 7.32 -10.17 -1.64
C LYS A 76 6.63 -10.29 -0.31
N CYS A 77 6.41 -9.13 0.31
CA CYS A 77 5.61 -8.99 1.52
C CYS A 77 4.25 -8.39 1.19
N TYR A 78 3.20 -9.00 1.71
CA TYR A 78 1.81 -8.54 1.60
C TYR A 78 1.34 -8.11 2.97
N THR A 79 1.13 -6.82 3.14
CA THR A 79 0.72 -6.22 4.40
C THR A 79 -0.79 -6.01 4.42
N PRO A 80 -1.44 -5.89 5.60
CA PRO A 80 -2.80 -5.41 5.68
C PRO A 80 -2.92 -4.06 4.96
N PRO A 81 -4.02 -3.77 4.29
CA PRO A 81 -4.18 -2.49 3.64
C PRO A 81 -4.15 -1.39 4.70
N ALA A 82 -3.08 -0.62 4.73
CA ALA A 82 -3.22 0.79 5.03
C ALA A 82 -4.07 1.36 3.89
N CYS A 83 -4.73 2.51 4.05
CA CYS A 83 -5.67 3.05 3.06
C CYS A 83 -5.19 3.04 1.59
N TYR A 84 -3.96 2.62 1.30
CA TYR A 84 -3.26 2.86 0.02
C TYR A 84 -2.37 1.71 -0.44
N ALA A 85 -2.51 0.52 0.13
CA ALA A 85 -1.62 -0.59 -0.21
C ALA A 85 -1.89 -1.15 -1.61
N VAL A 86 -0.86 -1.22 -2.41
CA VAL A 86 -0.83 -2.01 -3.64
C VAL A 86 -0.40 -3.43 -3.30
N PRO A 87 -1.05 -4.46 -3.84
CA PRO A 87 -0.66 -5.84 -3.59
C PRO A 87 0.83 -6.08 -3.83
N GLY A 88 1.53 -6.57 -2.80
CA GLY A 88 2.97 -6.87 -2.86
C GLY A 88 3.89 -5.65 -2.84
N GLU A 89 3.38 -4.46 -2.56
CA GLU A 89 4.18 -3.30 -2.19
C GLU A 89 4.10 -3.08 -0.68
N VAL A 90 5.26 -2.88 -0.06
CA VAL A 90 5.34 -2.57 1.36
C VAL A 90 5.05 -1.08 1.57
N PRO A 91 4.10 -0.69 2.44
CA PRO A 91 3.82 0.70 2.76
C PRO A 91 5.08 1.46 3.20
N ALA A 92 5.15 2.75 2.90
CA ALA A 92 6.31 3.58 3.23
C ALA A 92 6.67 3.52 4.72
N SER A 93 5.66 3.42 5.59
CA SER A 93 5.83 3.30 7.04
C SER A 93 6.51 2.02 7.50
N LEU A 94 6.54 0.97 6.67
CA LEU A 94 7.12 -0.34 6.98
C LEU A 94 8.41 -0.63 6.21
N LYS A 95 8.78 0.24 5.26
CA LYS A 95 9.99 0.04 4.46
C LYS A 95 11.26 0.04 5.29
N ALA A 96 12.21 -0.81 4.91
CA ALA A 96 13.52 -0.98 5.56
C ALA A 96 13.47 -1.41 7.03
N LYS A 97 12.32 -1.83 7.55
CA LYS A 97 12.20 -2.33 8.92
C LYS A 97 12.65 -3.76 9.04
N GLU A 98 13.18 -4.10 10.22
CA GLU A 98 13.39 -5.48 10.61
C GLU A 98 12.07 -6.18 10.83
N ALA A 99 12.02 -7.45 10.47
CA ALA A 99 10.87 -8.30 10.59
C ALA A 99 11.31 -9.71 11.00
N ILE A 100 10.43 -10.42 11.73
CA ILE A 100 10.62 -11.81 12.12
C ILE A 100 9.50 -12.63 11.52
N LEU A 101 9.86 -13.72 10.86
CA LEU A 101 8.93 -14.72 10.36
C LEU A 101 8.58 -15.75 11.44
N GLU A 102 7.52 -16.52 11.25
CA GLU A 102 7.02 -17.53 12.18
C GLU A 102 8.04 -18.62 12.53
N ASP A 103 9.01 -18.87 11.66
CA ASP A 103 10.13 -19.79 11.89
C ASP A 103 11.34 -19.13 12.57
N ASN A 104 11.20 -17.93 13.11
CA ASN A 104 12.24 -17.08 13.71
C ASN A 104 13.29 -16.57 12.69
N THR A 105 13.07 -16.69 11.41
CA THR A 105 13.94 -16.07 10.41
C THR A 105 13.79 -14.56 10.46
N CYS A 106 14.90 -13.85 10.67
CA CYS A 106 14.93 -12.39 10.58
C CYS A 106 15.14 -11.96 9.12
N LEU A 107 14.41 -10.94 8.70
CA LEU A 107 14.60 -10.29 7.40
C LEU A 107 14.43 -8.78 7.52
N THR A 108 14.91 -8.06 6.52
CA THR A 108 14.62 -6.63 6.38
C THR A 108 13.58 -6.46 5.27
N LEU A 109 12.50 -5.75 5.59
CA LEU A 109 11.46 -5.44 4.60
C LEU A 109 12.04 -4.59 3.47
N PRO A 110 11.54 -4.75 2.23
CA PRO A 110 12.02 -3.99 1.08
C PRO A 110 12.06 -2.50 1.36
N SER A 111 13.15 -1.85 0.93
CA SER A 111 13.30 -0.40 1.03
C SER A 111 13.15 0.25 -0.35
N THR A 112 12.95 1.55 -0.36
CA THR A 112 13.08 2.39 -1.55
C THR A 112 14.22 3.37 -1.34
N THR A 113 14.94 3.66 -2.42
CA THR A 113 15.94 4.73 -2.41
C THR A 113 15.25 6.09 -2.56
N PRO A 114 15.89 7.20 -2.19
CA PRO A 114 15.35 8.53 -2.48
C PRO A 114 15.04 8.75 -3.96
N GLN A 115 15.78 8.08 -4.85
CA GLN A 115 15.60 8.16 -6.30
C GLN A 115 14.32 7.49 -6.79
N ASP A 116 13.78 6.54 -6.02
CA ASP A 116 12.51 5.89 -6.33
C ASP A 116 11.31 6.81 -6.00
N ASN A 117 11.52 7.84 -5.16
CA ASN A 117 10.50 8.80 -4.78
C ASN A 117 10.59 10.02 -5.72
N ARG A 118 9.74 10.03 -6.73
CA ARG A 118 9.74 11.08 -7.75
C ARG A 118 8.35 11.71 -7.84
N ASP A 119 8.36 13.03 -7.93
CA ASP A 119 7.22 13.84 -8.31
C ASP A 119 7.66 14.75 -9.47
N MET A 120 7.09 14.51 -10.63
CA MET A 120 7.41 15.25 -11.86
C MET A 120 6.13 15.85 -12.44
N ALA A 121 6.07 17.17 -12.47
CA ALA A 121 4.99 17.90 -13.11
C ALA A 121 5.45 18.51 -14.45
N THR A 122 4.77 18.18 -15.53
CA THR A 122 4.91 18.85 -16.82
C THR A 122 3.74 19.80 -17.01
N ILE A 123 4.01 21.07 -17.15
CA ILE A 123 3.02 22.12 -17.33
C ILE A 123 3.20 22.74 -18.72
N ASN A 124 2.14 22.67 -19.54
CA ASN A 124 2.09 23.38 -20.81
C ASN A 124 1.08 24.53 -20.67
N ALA A 125 1.51 25.72 -21.01
CA ALA A 125 0.67 26.90 -20.99
C ALA A 125 0.69 27.59 -22.37
N SER A 126 -0.49 27.96 -22.88
CA SER A 126 -0.63 28.73 -24.12
C SER A 126 -1.70 29.81 -23.98
N ILE A 127 -1.52 30.91 -24.67
CA ILE A 127 -2.46 32.02 -24.67
C ILE A 127 -3.10 32.11 -26.08
N SER A 128 -4.42 32.15 -26.13
CA SER A 128 -5.16 32.39 -27.35
C SER A 128 -6.14 33.55 -27.12
N GLY A 129 -5.85 34.70 -27.69
CA GLY A 129 -6.59 35.93 -27.40
C GLY A 129 -6.44 36.33 -25.94
N THR A 130 -7.54 36.36 -25.17
CA THR A 130 -7.59 36.65 -23.76
C THR A 130 -7.67 35.38 -22.89
N THR A 131 -7.64 34.20 -23.49
CA THR A 131 -7.80 32.91 -22.78
C THR A 131 -6.44 32.26 -22.56
N LEU A 132 -6.17 31.89 -21.33
CA LEU A 132 -5.01 31.08 -20.94
C LEU A 132 -5.43 29.60 -20.88
N HIS A 133 -4.77 28.76 -21.67
CA HIS A 133 -4.93 27.33 -21.66
C HIS A 133 -3.75 26.72 -20.90
N ILE A 134 -4.04 25.93 -19.86
CA ILE A 134 -3.03 25.23 -19.06
C ILE A 134 -3.35 23.75 -19.07
N SER A 135 -2.38 22.93 -19.42
CA SER A 135 -2.43 21.48 -19.16
C SER A 135 -1.31 21.10 -18.21
N ARG A 136 -1.62 20.28 -17.20
CA ARG A 136 -0.67 19.73 -16.24
C ARG A 136 -0.74 18.21 -16.29
N ARG A 137 0.42 17.60 -16.45
CA ARG A 137 0.62 16.16 -16.28
C ARG A 137 1.56 15.95 -15.09
N GLU A 138 1.18 15.08 -14.17
CA GLU A 138 1.95 14.76 -12.99
C GLU A 138 2.22 13.26 -12.96
N GLU A 139 3.47 12.90 -12.70
CA GLU A 139 3.94 11.51 -12.58
C GLU A 139 4.57 11.34 -11.21
N MET A 140 3.97 10.48 -10.37
CA MET A 140 4.43 10.20 -9.03
C MET A 140 4.89 8.76 -8.90
N SER A 141 5.96 8.52 -8.14
CA SER A 141 6.45 7.19 -7.81
C SER A 141 6.89 7.09 -6.36
N GLY A 142 7.11 5.85 -5.92
CA GLY A 142 7.56 5.56 -4.55
C GLY A 142 6.51 5.88 -3.49
N ALA A 143 6.95 6.36 -2.33
CA ALA A 143 6.07 6.69 -1.21
C ALA A 143 5.09 7.84 -1.50
N LEU A 144 5.45 8.73 -2.43
CA LEU A 144 4.60 9.87 -2.79
C LEU A 144 3.27 9.42 -3.40
N LYS A 145 3.27 8.34 -4.20
CA LYS A 145 2.03 7.82 -4.80
C LYS A 145 1.02 7.33 -3.76
N GLU A 146 1.47 6.89 -2.57
CA GLU A 146 0.60 6.40 -1.52
C GLU A 146 -0.40 7.46 -1.05
N HIS A 147 -0.06 8.73 -1.12
CA HIS A 147 -0.96 9.83 -0.79
C HIS A 147 -2.10 10.00 -1.81
N PHE A 148 -1.84 9.70 -3.07
CA PHE A 148 -2.79 9.95 -4.17
C PHE A 148 -3.55 8.70 -4.58
N GLN A 149 -3.06 7.53 -4.21
CA GLN A 149 -3.66 6.25 -4.57
C GLN A 149 -5.12 6.08 -4.13
N PRO A 150 -5.56 6.56 -2.94
CA PRO A 150 -6.97 6.54 -2.58
C PRO A 150 -7.87 7.25 -3.57
N TYR A 151 -7.39 8.37 -4.10
CA TYR A 151 -8.15 9.20 -5.03
C TYR A 151 -8.29 8.56 -6.42
N LEU A 152 -7.44 7.58 -6.73
CA LEU A 152 -7.49 6.82 -7.98
C LEU A 152 -8.42 5.59 -7.90
N ILE A 153 -8.78 5.16 -6.68
CA ILE A 153 -9.61 3.97 -6.42
C ILE A 153 -11.04 4.38 -6.04
N MET A 154 -11.27 5.66 -5.83
CA MET A 154 -12.54 6.22 -5.38
C MET A 154 -13.64 6.13 -6.45
N ASP A 155 -14.88 6.10 -5.99
CA ASP A 155 -16.02 6.30 -6.87
C ASP A 155 -15.95 7.68 -7.57
N GLU A 156 -16.72 7.84 -8.64
CA GLU A 156 -16.64 9.02 -9.49
C GLU A 156 -16.97 10.31 -8.75
N ASP A 157 -17.86 10.27 -7.75
CA ASP A 157 -18.26 11.46 -6.98
C ASP A 157 -17.15 11.96 -6.07
N LEU A 158 -16.45 11.04 -5.41
CA LEU A 158 -15.34 11.36 -4.54
C LEU A 158 -14.12 11.80 -5.37
N TYR A 159 -13.88 11.15 -6.51
CA TYR A 159 -12.86 11.58 -7.48
C TYR A 159 -13.11 13.01 -7.96
N ASN A 160 -14.34 13.34 -8.33
CA ASN A 160 -14.74 14.69 -8.77
C ASN A 160 -14.65 15.73 -7.64
N SER A 161 -14.92 15.33 -6.40
CA SER A 161 -14.76 16.19 -5.23
C SER A 161 -13.29 16.56 -5.02
N VAL A 162 -12.39 15.58 -5.09
CA VAL A 162 -10.94 15.80 -4.94
C VAL A 162 -10.39 16.67 -6.09
N ARG A 163 -10.81 16.40 -7.32
CA ARG A 163 -10.43 17.24 -8.47
C ARG A 163 -10.79 18.70 -8.26
N ARG A 164 -12.00 18.98 -7.73
CA ARG A 164 -12.43 20.33 -7.38
C ARG A 164 -11.57 20.97 -6.29
N GLN A 165 -11.21 20.23 -5.24
CA GLN A 165 -10.32 20.71 -4.18
C GLN A 165 -8.91 21.01 -4.67
N LEU A 166 -8.40 20.23 -5.63
CA LEU A 166 -7.09 20.46 -6.26
C LEU A 166 -7.13 21.53 -7.37
N GLY A 167 -8.27 22.17 -7.61
CA GLY A 167 -8.44 23.18 -8.67
C GLY A 167 -8.37 22.58 -10.08
N ILE A 168 -8.53 21.26 -10.22
CA ILE A 168 -8.55 20.59 -11.52
C ILE A 168 -9.97 20.66 -12.07
N THR A 169 -10.27 21.70 -12.81
CA THR A 169 -11.54 21.76 -13.55
C THR A 169 -11.52 20.81 -14.74
N ALA A 170 -12.58 20.00 -14.88
CA ALA A 170 -12.80 19.26 -16.11
C ALA A 170 -13.06 20.26 -17.25
N THR A 171 -12.29 20.20 -18.29
CA THR A 171 -12.61 20.77 -19.61
C THR A 171 -13.49 19.77 -20.35
#